data_0cc283f099c07cb9ae0f210d4b0dcd98
#
_entry.id   0cc283f099c07cb9ae0f210d4b0dcd98
#
_cell.length_a   1.000
_cell.length_b   1.000
_cell.length_c   1.000
_cell.angle_alpha   90.00
_cell.angle_beta   90.00
_cell.angle_gamma   90.00
#
_symmetry.space_group_name_H-M   'P 1'
#
loop_
_entity.id
_entity.type
_entity.pdbx_description
1 polymer ?
#
loop_
_entity_poly.entity_id
_entity_poly.type
_entity_poly.pdbx_seq_one_letter_code
_entity_poly.pdbx_strand_id
1 'polypeptide(L)'
;TTKTEQFKQANKDAENPKPKEGIGTWIGKDIKTLTHHYGQADRSYPYKNGFKNYVFKHKDEYYIVSTNKGTITSVYATGKGVKVSPLKIGENSSHIFEDTSINPEPTVKTKGKTYKFEMSDEDLKTQTLIKYGDVYAQIYSDQQTNKILAVRFLDANTLATLQPYKLNRVEDEGRISESSDDKIPHEQNPNQLITLYEVTNKMREMKNLKSLKVNNDIARIAAINLYEATDKGSDSVEFTENALTQQLDERHVSYKSASQNVGYDFDDVPTLIHSWINSDIHRSRLLSNKYDEMGGEVMSDYYSLIFVEK
;
A
#
# COMPACT_ATOMS: atom_id res chain seq x y z
N THR A 1 -14.06 -8.22 27.52
CA THR A 1 -14.40 -8.13 26.09
C THR A 1 -13.34 -7.31 25.38
N THR A 2 -12.72 -7.87 24.34
CA THR A 2 -11.73 -7.17 23.54
C THR A 2 -12.38 -6.03 22.75
N LYS A 3 -11.61 -5.00 22.37
CA LYS A 3 -12.10 -3.94 21.48
C LYS A 3 -12.78 -4.51 20.24
N THR A 4 -12.25 -5.60 19.70
CA THR A 4 -12.79 -6.30 18.54
C THR A 4 -14.17 -6.89 18.79
N GLU A 5 -14.40 -7.44 19.98
CA GLU A 5 -15.74 -7.95 20.36
C GLU A 5 -16.76 -6.83 20.54
N GLN A 6 -16.33 -5.68 21.06
CA GLN A 6 -17.19 -4.50 21.16
C GLN A 6 -17.59 -3.99 19.77
N PHE A 7 -16.68 -4.01 18.80
CA PHE A 7 -16.99 -3.63 17.42
C PHE A 7 -17.87 -4.66 16.71
N LYS A 8 -17.69 -5.95 16.96
CA LYS A 8 -18.56 -7.02 16.43
C LYS A 8 -20.01 -6.88 16.87
N GLN A 9 -20.25 -6.32 18.03
CA GLN A 9 -21.60 -6.11 18.56
C GLN A 9 -22.21 -4.77 18.14
N ALA A 10 -21.40 -3.77 17.81
CA ALA A 10 -21.84 -2.44 17.45
C ALA A 10 -22.04 -2.31 15.93
N ASN A 11 -23.29 -2.21 15.49
CA ASN A 11 -23.65 -1.68 14.18
C ASN A 11 -23.27 -2.50 12.94
N LYS A 12 -23.52 -3.82 12.93
CA LYS A 12 -23.36 -4.63 11.70
C LYS A 12 -24.20 -4.11 10.50
N ASP A 13 -25.26 -3.35 10.78
CA ASP A 13 -26.23 -2.94 9.78
C ASP A 13 -26.29 -1.42 9.55
N ALA A 14 -25.45 -0.63 10.24
CA ALA A 14 -25.43 0.81 10.04
C ALA A 14 -24.57 1.18 8.82
N GLU A 15 -25.15 1.89 7.87
CA GLU A 15 -24.50 2.35 6.66
C GLU A 15 -23.90 3.74 6.88
N ASN A 16 -22.67 3.92 6.42
CA ASN A 16 -22.04 5.24 6.34
C ASN A 16 -22.44 5.88 5.00
N PRO A 17 -22.74 7.19 4.97
CA PRO A 17 -23.11 7.86 3.72
C PRO A 17 -21.93 7.93 2.77
N LYS A 18 -22.23 7.89 1.46
CA LYS A 18 -21.24 8.07 0.40
C LYS A 18 -20.58 9.45 0.54
N PRO A 19 -19.24 9.56 0.35
CA PRO A 19 -18.56 10.85 0.36
C PRO A 19 -19.14 11.80 -0.69
N LYS A 20 -19.34 13.06 -0.33
CA LYS A 20 -19.87 14.12 -1.21
C LYS A 20 -18.77 14.94 -1.86
N GLU A 21 -17.55 14.84 -1.35
CA GLU A 21 -16.38 15.58 -1.81
C GLU A 21 -15.12 14.74 -1.63
N GLY A 22 -14.01 15.19 -2.22
CA GLY A 22 -12.72 14.54 -2.13
C GLY A 22 -12.58 13.32 -3.04
N ILE A 23 -11.53 12.55 -2.82
CA ILE A 23 -11.15 11.44 -3.70
C ILE A 23 -12.16 10.28 -3.72
N GLY A 24 -12.97 10.12 -2.69
CA GLY A 24 -14.02 9.11 -2.68
C GLY A 24 -15.06 9.32 -3.78
N THR A 25 -15.21 10.55 -4.26
CA THR A 25 -16.11 10.88 -5.37
C THR A 25 -15.52 10.57 -6.75
N TRP A 26 -14.23 10.28 -6.82
CA TRP A 26 -13.56 9.98 -8.10
C TRP A 26 -13.85 8.57 -8.59
N ILE A 27 -14.20 7.66 -7.70
CA ILE A 27 -14.51 6.26 -8.05
C ILE A 27 -15.70 6.22 -9.00
N GLY A 28 -15.54 5.55 -10.13
CA GLY A 28 -16.55 5.45 -11.18
C GLY A 28 -16.50 6.55 -12.24
N LYS A 29 -15.68 7.59 -12.03
CA LYS A 29 -15.49 8.66 -13.03
C LYS A 29 -14.46 8.26 -14.08
N ASP A 30 -14.50 8.93 -15.23
CA ASP A 30 -13.49 8.77 -16.27
C ASP A 30 -12.17 9.43 -15.82
N ILE A 31 -11.06 8.78 -16.10
CA ILE A 31 -9.71 9.29 -15.78
C ILE A 31 -9.45 10.68 -16.40
N LYS A 32 -10.10 10.99 -17.51
CA LYS A 32 -10.01 12.31 -18.15
C LYS A 32 -10.47 13.44 -17.24
N THR A 33 -11.37 13.17 -16.30
CA THR A 33 -11.78 14.15 -15.28
C THR A 33 -10.57 14.62 -14.46
N LEU A 34 -9.66 13.70 -14.11
CA LEU A 34 -8.45 14.03 -13.37
C LEU A 34 -7.40 14.72 -14.25
N THR A 35 -7.22 14.26 -15.48
CA THR A 35 -6.25 14.87 -16.40
C THR A 35 -6.65 16.28 -16.80
N HIS A 36 -7.94 16.61 -16.82
CA HIS A 36 -8.40 17.99 -17.00
C HIS A 36 -8.08 18.89 -15.80
N HIS A 37 -8.11 18.32 -14.59
CA HIS A 37 -7.87 19.09 -13.36
C HIS A 37 -6.38 19.22 -13.02
N TYR A 38 -5.64 18.10 -13.10
CA TYR A 38 -4.24 18.01 -12.69
C TYR A 38 -3.25 18.05 -13.83
N GLY A 39 -3.70 18.04 -15.10
CA GLY A 39 -2.85 17.81 -16.26
C GLY A 39 -2.57 16.33 -16.46
N GLN A 40 -1.59 16.03 -17.31
CA GLN A 40 -1.18 14.65 -17.56
C GLN A 40 -0.57 14.03 -16.29
N ALA A 41 -0.77 12.73 -16.12
CA ALA A 41 -0.13 11.99 -15.05
C ALA A 41 1.40 12.07 -15.19
N ASP A 42 2.11 12.12 -14.06
CA ASP A 42 3.57 12.06 -14.04
C ASP A 42 4.08 10.75 -14.62
N ARG A 43 3.30 9.69 -14.43
CA ARG A 43 3.61 8.36 -14.92
C ARG A 43 2.32 7.55 -15.06
N SER A 44 2.26 6.69 -16.08
CA SER A 44 1.19 5.70 -16.20
C SER A 44 1.77 4.38 -16.68
N TYR A 45 1.17 3.28 -16.26
CA TYR A 45 1.66 1.95 -16.59
C TYR A 45 0.56 0.90 -16.46
N PRO A 46 0.66 -0.19 -17.25
CA PRO A 46 -0.23 -1.33 -17.08
C PRO A 46 -0.03 -1.99 -15.70
N TYR A 47 -1.13 -2.43 -15.13
CA TYR A 47 -1.14 -3.11 -13.84
C TYR A 47 -1.88 -4.44 -13.93
N LYS A 48 -1.92 -5.21 -12.84
CA LYS A 48 -2.56 -6.53 -12.78
C LYS A 48 -4.00 -6.49 -13.26
N ASN A 49 -4.49 -7.61 -13.80
CA ASN A 49 -5.90 -7.83 -14.15
C ASN A 49 -6.48 -6.81 -15.15
N GLY A 50 -5.65 -6.31 -16.05
CA GLY A 50 -6.07 -5.34 -17.06
C GLY A 50 -6.28 -3.92 -16.54
N PHE A 51 -5.89 -3.64 -15.30
CA PHE A 51 -5.88 -2.30 -14.77
C PHE A 51 -4.76 -1.46 -15.38
N LYS A 52 -4.96 -0.15 -15.39
CA LYS A 52 -3.91 0.82 -15.71
C LYS A 52 -3.81 1.80 -14.56
N ASN A 53 -2.58 1.98 -14.07
CA ASN A 53 -2.30 2.91 -12.97
C ASN A 53 -1.77 4.23 -13.52
N TYR A 54 -2.18 5.31 -12.87
CA TYR A 54 -1.72 6.68 -13.10
C TYR A 54 -1.19 7.24 -11.79
N VAL A 55 -0.02 7.85 -11.83
CA VAL A 55 0.58 8.51 -10.67
C VAL A 55 0.54 10.02 -10.90
N PHE A 56 -0.04 10.74 -9.95
CA PHE A 56 -0.06 12.21 -9.93
C PHE A 56 0.70 12.68 -8.70
N LYS A 57 1.65 13.59 -8.89
CA LYS A 57 2.47 14.17 -7.83
C LYS A 57 2.38 15.69 -7.86
N HIS A 58 1.97 16.25 -6.73
CA HIS A 58 2.02 17.68 -6.47
C HIS A 58 2.70 17.87 -5.11
N LYS A 59 2.99 19.12 -4.75
CA LYS A 59 3.78 19.43 -3.56
C LYS A 59 3.39 18.64 -2.30
N ASP A 60 2.13 18.68 -1.89
CA ASP A 60 1.63 18.01 -0.69
C ASP A 60 0.62 16.90 -1.01
N GLU A 61 0.61 16.45 -2.26
CA GLU A 61 -0.35 15.49 -2.76
C GLU A 61 0.35 14.39 -3.56
N TYR A 62 -0.03 13.16 -3.30
CA TYR A 62 0.44 12.00 -4.04
C TYR A 62 -0.73 11.06 -4.27
N TYR A 63 -0.96 10.67 -5.52
CA TYR A 63 -2.06 9.79 -5.89
C TYR A 63 -1.58 8.65 -6.76
N ILE A 64 -2.08 7.44 -6.47
CA ILE A 64 -2.05 6.30 -7.38
C ILE A 64 -3.49 6.00 -7.75
N VAL A 65 -3.84 6.23 -9.01
CA VAL A 65 -5.20 6.06 -9.53
C VAL A 65 -5.22 4.85 -10.42
N SER A 66 -5.97 3.82 -10.04
CA SER A 66 -6.17 2.62 -10.87
C SER A 66 -7.44 2.76 -11.68
N THR A 67 -7.37 2.35 -12.95
CA THR A 67 -8.48 2.39 -13.87
C THR A 67 -8.71 1.05 -14.53
N ASN A 68 -9.94 0.79 -14.93
CA ASN A 68 -10.31 -0.29 -15.81
C ASN A 68 -11.03 0.32 -17.03
N LYS A 69 -10.44 0.17 -18.20
CA LYS A 69 -10.96 0.78 -19.45
C LYS A 69 -11.27 2.27 -19.32
N GLY A 70 -10.39 3.00 -18.62
CA GLY A 70 -10.52 4.44 -18.41
C GLY A 70 -11.41 4.87 -17.24
N THR A 71 -12.13 3.95 -16.61
CA THR A 71 -12.97 4.23 -15.44
C THR A 71 -12.15 4.03 -14.16
N ILE A 72 -12.19 5.00 -13.26
CA ILE A 72 -11.45 4.97 -12.00
C ILE A 72 -12.07 3.94 -11.07
N THR A 73 -11.26 2.98 -10.61
CA THR A 73 -11.67 1.86 -9.74
C THR A 73 -11.06 1.95 -8.34
N SER A 74 -9.92 2.61 -8.21
CA SER A 74 -9.33 2.90 -6.91
C SER A 74 -8.46 4.15 -6.95
N VAL A 75 -8.32 4.80 -5.79
CA VAL A 75 -7.45 5.95 -5.60
C VAL A 75 -6.75 5.81 -4.25
N TYR A 76 -5.44 5.63 -4.27
CA TYR A 76 -4.60 5.75 -3.08
C TYR A 76 -4.12 7.20 -3.00
N ALA A 77 -4.29 7.84 -1.86
CA ALA A 77 -3.88 9.22 -1.65
C ALA A 77 -3.12 9.37 -0.33
N THR A 78 -2.00 10.09 -0.41
CA THR A 78 -1.22 10.46 0.77
C THR A 78 -0.61 11.85 0.58
N GLY A 79 -0.14 12.44 1.67
CA GLY A 79 0.33 13.82 1.71
C GLY A 79 -0.66 14.73 2.42
N LYS A 80 -0.16 15.83 2.98
CA LYS A 80 -0.97 16.73 3.81
C LYS A 80 -2.07 17.47 3.04
N GLY A 81 -1.93 17.58 1.71
CA GLY A 81 -2.85 18.34 0.86
C GLY A 81 -3.99 17.53 0.26
N VAL A 82 -3.98 16.21 0.38
CA VAL A 82 -5.02 15.38 -0.24
C VAL A 82 -6.34 15.49 0.50
N LYS A 83 -7.44 15.51 -0.27
CA LYS A 83 -8.80 15.59 0.25
C LYS A 83 -9.42 14.20 0.30
N VAL A 84 -9.47 13.62 1.49
CA VAL A 84 -9.93 12.24 1.72
C VAL A 84 -11.24 12.17 2.53
N SER A 85 -12.08 13.19 2.39
CA SER A 85 -13.37 13.26 3.12
C SER A 85 -14.14 11.94 3.08
N PRO A 86 -14.79 11.56 4.19
CA PRO A 86 -15.00 12.32 5.44
C PRO A 86 -13.80 12.28 6.41
N LEU A 87 -12.69 11.69 6.00
CA LEU A 87 -11.47 11.60 6.78
C LEU A 87 -10.52 12.75 6.48
N LYS A 88 -9.49 12.89 7.31
CA LYS A 88 -8.43 13.89 7.10
C LYS A 88 -7.06 13.29 7.40
N ILE A 89 -6.10 13.48 6.50
CA ILE A 89 -4.73 13.06 6.73
C ILE A 89 -4.15 13.80 7.94
N GLY A 90 -3.53 13.06 8.84
CA GLY A 90 -2.94 13.60 10.07
C GLY A 90 -3.89 13.68 11.25
N GLU A 91 -5.19 13.42 11.07
CA GLU A 91 -6.10 13.35 12.23
C GLU A 91 -5.86 12.10 13.07
N ASN A 92 -6.34 12.12 14.31
CA ASN A 92 -6.25 10.98 15.20
C ASN A 92 -7.12 9.83 14.66
N SER A 93 -6.51 8.65 14.52
CA SER A 93 -7.19 7.47 14.00
C SER A 93 -8.36 6.99 14.88
N SER A 94 -8.40 7.36 16.15
CA SER A 94 -9.52 7.03 17.05
C SER A 94 -10.85 7.63 16.59
N HIS A 95 -10.82 8.75 15.86
CA HIS A 95 -12.02 9.38 15.31
C HIS A 95 -12.78 8.48 14.34
N ILE A 96 -12.07 7.56 13.67
CA ILE A 96 -12.69 6.56 12.79
C ILE A 96 -13.73 5.73 13.54
N PHE A 97 -13.42 5.36 14.78
CA PHE A 97 -14.26 4.48 15.60
C PHE A 97 -15.39 5.21 16.32
N GLU A 98 -15.31 6.53 16.42
CA GLU A 98 -16.33 7.37 17.07
C GLU A 98 -17.49 7.70 16.15
N ASP A 99 -17.18 8.02 14.88
CA ASP A 99 -18.14 8.64 13.95
C ASP A 99 -18.60 7.71 12.84
N THR A 100 -18.05 6.50 12.74
CA THR A 100 -18.36 5.58 11.63
C THR A 100 -18.70 4.18 12.11
N SER A 101 -19.53 3.51 11.33
CA SER A 101 -19.86 2.10 11.52
C SER A 101 -18.83 1.24 10.82
N ILE A 102 -18.27 0.27 11.55
CA ILE A 102 -17.25 -0.63 11.05
C ILE A 102 -17.74 -2.06 11.18
N ASN A 103 -17.67 -2.83 10.10
CA ASN A 103 -17.91 -4.26 10.12
C ASN A 103 -16.57 -5.00 10.06
N PRO A 104 -16.12 -5.67 11.14
CA PRO A 104 -14.87 -6.44 11.12
C PRO A 104 -14.90 -7.66 10.19
N GLU A 105 -16.08 -8.10 9.78
CA GLU A 105 -16.30 -9.23 8.87
C GLU A 105 -17.06 -8.75 7.63
N PRO A 106 -16.43 -7.88 6.80
CA PRO A 106 -17.16 -7.26 5.69
C PRO A 106 -17.50 -8.27 4.60
N THR A 107 -18.70 -8.13 4.07
CA THR A 107 -19.19 -8.90 2.95
C THR A 107 -19.22 -8.01 1.71
N VAL A 108 -18.54 -8.43 0.66
CA VAL A 108 -18.42 -7.67 -0.59
C VAL A 108 -19.06 -8.45 -1.72
N LYS A 109 -20.07 -7.85 -2.34
CA LYS A 109 -20.79 -8.43 -3.47
C LYS A 109 -20.38 -7.78 -4.77
N THR A 110 -19.94 -8.56 -5.74
CA THR A 110 -19.57 -8.09 -7.05
C THR A 110 -19.63 -9.22 -8.09
N LYS A 111 -20.14 -8.93 -9.27
CA LYS A 111 -20.22 -9.86 -10.42
C LYS A 111 -20.80 -11.25 -10.05
N GLY A 112 -21.87 -11.27 -9.28
CA GLY A 112 -22.57 -12.49 -8.89
C GLY A 112 -21.85 -13.32 -7.81
N LYS A 113 -20.76 -12.81 -7.25
CA LYS A 113 -20.02 -13.45 -6.17
C LYS A 113 -20.14 -12.65 -4.88
N THR A 114 -20.08 -13.36 -3.75
CA THR A 114 -20.05 -12.78 -2.42
C THR A 114 -18.75 -13.17 -1.75
N TYR A 115 -17.93 -12.18 -1.44
CA TYR A 115 -16.64 -12.35 -0.75
C TYR A 115 -16.81 -12.02 0.72
N LYS A 116 -16.46 -12.94 1.59
CA LYS A 116 -16.51 -12.74 3.05
C LYS A 116 -15.11 -12.61 3.60
N PHE A 117 -14.78 -11.39 3.98
CA PHE A 117 -13.48 -11.03 4.56
C PHE A 117 -13.54 -10.96 6.08
N GLU A 118 -12.38 -10.98 6.70
CA GLU A 118 -12.22 -10.78 8.13
C GLU A 118 -11.02 -9.83 8.37
N MET A 119 -11.25 -8.78 9.12
CA MET A 119 -10.18 -7.91 9.62
C MET A 119 -9.65 -8.44 10.95
N SER A 120 -8.33 -8.60 11.04
CA SER A 120 -7.65 -8.89 12.29
C SER A 120 -7.64 -7.68 13.22
N ASP A 121 -7.23 -7.85 14.47
CA ASP A 121 -7.02 -6.73 15.39
C ASP A 121 -5.97 -5.74 14.84
N GLU A 122 -4.93 -6.26 14.19
CA GLU A 122 -3.91 -5.44 13.54
C GLU A 122 -4.50 -4.65 12.36
N ASP A 123 -5.32 -5.28 11.52
CA ASP A 123 -6.02 -4.60 10.42
C ASP A 123 -6.87 -3.43 10.94
N LEU A 124 -7.60 -3.64 12.02
CA LEU A 124 -8.44 -2.60 12.63
C LEU A 124 -7.62 -1.41 13.15
N LYS A 125 -6.36 -1.63 13.50
CA LYS A 125 -5.47 -0.56 13.98
C LYS A 125 -4.72 0.15 12.85
N THR A 126 -4.37 -0.56 11.79
CA THR A 126 -3.39 -0.08 10.81
C THR A 126 -3.93 0.07 9.39
N GLN A 127 -4.98 -0.66 9.04
CA GLN A 127 -5.60 -0.61 7.71
C GLN A 127 -7.10 -0.89 7.78
N THR A 128 -7.80 -0.10 8.55
CA THR A 128 -9.24 -0.26 8.76
C THR A 128 -10.02 -0.09 7.46
N LEU A 129 -10.90 -1.04 7.14
CA LEU A 129 -11.80 -0.94 6.01
C LEU A 129 -13.17 -0.42 6.45
N ILE A 130 -13.66 0.62 5.78
CA ILE A 130 -14.98 1.19 6.01
C ILE A 130 -15.73 1.27 4.69
N LYS A 131 -16.99 0.89 4.72
CA LYS A 131 -17.90 1.07 3.58
C LYS A 131 -18.63 2.41 3.71
N TYR A 132 -18.50 3.25 2.67
CA TYR A 132 -19.20 4.53 2.53
C TYR A 132 -20.11 4.46 1.29
N GLY A 133 -21.40 4.19 1.48
CA GLY A 133 -22.30 3.96 0.36
C GLY A 133 -21.87 2.72 -0.44
N ASP A 134 -21.58 2.90 -1.71
CA ASP A 134 -21.12 1.84 -2.62
C ASP A 134 -19.59 1.80 -2.81
N VAL A 135 -18.83 2.66 -2.12
CA VAL A 135 -17.37 2.68 -2.15
C VAL A 135 -16.80 2.23 -0.81
N TYR A 136 -15.59 1.71 -0.84
CA TYR A 136 -14.85 1.28 0.34
C TYR A 136 -13.65 2.18 0.55
N ALA A 137 -13.32 2.45 1.81
CA ALA A 137 -12.12 3.16 2.19
C ALA A 137 -11.23 2.27 3.03
N GLN A 138 -10.00 2.09 2.58
CA GLN A 138 -8.93 1.44 3.33
C GLN A 138 -8.08 2.54 3.96
N ILE A 139 -8.11 2.62 5.30
CA ILE A 139 -7.53 3.73 6.05
C ILE A 139 -6.23 3.27 6.68
N TYR A 140 -5.12 3.80 6.19
CA TYR A 140 -3.79 3.48 6.67
C TYR A 140 -3.41 4.40 7.83
N SER A 141 -3.24 3.82 9.01
CA SER A 141 -2.89 4.52 10.25
C SER A 141 -1.53 4.10 10.77
N ASP A 142 -0.84 5.03 11.38
CA ASP A 142 0.39 4.80 12.11
C ASP A 142 0.02 4.52 13.58
N GLN A 143 0.13 3.26 14.02
CA GLN A 143 -0.27 2.88 15.38
C GLN A 143 0.61 3.48 16.48
N GLN A 144 1.82 3.92 16.14
CA GLN A 144 2.73 4.54 17.11
C GLN A 144 2.36 6.00 17.39
N THR A 145 1.89 6.74 16.39
CA THR A 145 1.47 8.15 16.53
C THR A 145 -0.04 8.32 16.62
N ASN A 146 -0.81 7.27 16.30
CA ASN A 146 -2.27 7.29 16.15
C ASN A 146 -2.77 8.31 15.13
N LYS A 147 -2.01 8.48 14.01
CA LYS A 147 -2.34 9.40 12.94
C LYS A 147 -2.69 8.65 11.66
N ILE A 148 -3.69 9.15 10.93
CA ILE A 148 -4.00 8.69 9.58
C ILE A 148 -2.92 9.22 8.63
N LEU A 149 -2.27 8.30 7.88
CA LEU A 149 -1.21 8.64 6.95
C LEU A 149 -1.66 8.65 5.49
N ALA A 150 -2.60 7.78 5.14
CA ALA A 150 -3.07 7.62 3.78
C ALA A 150 -4.47 7.00 3.77
N VAL A 151 -5.18 7.17 2.66
CA VAL A 151 -6.47 6.53 2.42
C VAL A 151 -6.51 6.01 0.99
N ARG A 152 -6.99 4.79 0.82
CA ARG A 152 -7.31 4.25 -0.50
C ARG A 152 -8.82 4.02 -0.59
N PHE A 153 -9.47 4.75 -1.50
CA PHE A 153 -10.85 4.45 -1.88
C PHE A 153 -10.85 3.46 -3.04
N LEU A 154 -11.77 2.52 -3.02
CA LEU A 154 -11.86 1.50 -4.06
C LEU A 154 -13.31 1.00 -4.19
N ASP A 155 -13.64 0.50 -5.39
CA ASP A 155 -14.92 -0.15 -5.62
C ASP A 155 -14.92 -1.61 -5.14
N ALA A 156 -16.10 -2.22 -5.12
CA ALA A 156 -16.26 -3.60 -4.66
C ALA A 156 -15.45 -4.60 -5.49
N ASN A 157 -15.42 -4.43 -6.82
CA ASN A 157 -14.69 -5.34 -7.70
C ASN A 157 -13.17 -5.28 -7.46
N THR A 158 -12.63 -4.10 -7.26
CA THR A 158 -11.20 -3.92 -6.97
C THR A 158 -10.85 -4.53 -5.62
N LEU A 159 -11.68 -4.33 -4.61
CA LEU A 159 -11.48 -4.94 -3.30
C LEU A 159 -11.49 -6.48 -3.38
N ALA A 160 -12.44 -7.05 -4.12
CA ALA A 160 -12.52 -8.49 -4.35
C ALA A 160 -11.30 -9.03 -5.12
N THR A 161 -10.76 -8.24 -6.05
CA THR A 161 -9.58 -8.59 -6.85
C THR A 161 -8.29 -8.54 -6.04
N LEU A 162 -8.09 -7.47 -5.28
CA LEU A 162 -6.85 -7.28 -4.49
C LEU A 162 -6.80 -8.16 -3.25
N GLN A 163 -7.94 -8.43 -2.63
CA GLN A 163 -8.05 -9.26 -1.41
C GLN A 163 -7.03 -8.87 -0.32
N PRO A 164 -7.04 -7.61 0.14
CA PRO A 164 -6.03 -7.15 1.10
C PRO A 164 -6.28 -7.63 2.55
N TYR A 165 -7.39 -8.30 2.77
CA TYR A 165 -7.77 -8.87 4.07
C TYR A 165 -7.93 -10.38 3.95
N LYS A 166 -7.94 -11.07 5.08
CA LYS A 166 -8.19 -12.52 5.11
C LYS A 166 -9.55 -12.81 4.46
N LEU A 167 -9.54 -13.66 3.45
CA LEU A 167 -10.73 -14.14 2.79
C LEU A 167 -11.18 -15.45 3.47
N ASN A 168 -12.35 -15.41 4.11
CA ASN A 168 -12.90 -16.61 4.76
C ASN A 168 -13.58 -17.54 3.76
N ARG A 169 -14.38 -16.96 2.83
CA ARG A 169 -15.03 -17.73 1.78
C ARG A 169 -15.50 -16.85 0.64
N VAL A 170 -15.69 -17.47 -0.52
CA VAL A 170 -16.36 -16.90 -1.69
C VAL A 170 -17.60 -17.74 -1.98
N GLU A 171 -18.74 -17.11 -2.07
CA GLU A 171 -19.99 -17.74 -2.48
C GLU A 171 -20.31 -17.28 -3.91
N ASP A 172 -20.46 -18.25 -4.83
CA ASP A 172 -20.85 -18.00 -6.21
C ASP A 172 -22.29 -18.48 -6.39
N GLU A 173 -23.16 -17.64 -6.97
CA GLU A 173 -24.54 -18.01 -7.29
C GLU A 173 -24.57 -18.97 -8.48
N GLY A 174 -24.12 -20.24 -8.26
CA GLY A 174 -24.33 -21.35 -9.16
C GLY A 174 -23.12 -21.98 -9.84
N ARG A 175 -21.87 -21.57 -9.54
CA ARG A 175 -20.66 -22.23 -10.07
C ARG A 175 -19.50 -22.16 -9.09
N ILE A 176 -18.79 -23.29 -8.95
CA ILE A 176 -17.47 -23.30 -8.32
C ILE A 176 -16.52 -22.64 -9.33
N SER A 177 -16.15 -21.40 -9.07
CA SER A 177 -15.07 -20.79 -9.83
C SER A 177 -13.75 -21.32 -9.27
N GLU A 178 -12.98 -21.98 -10.12
CA GLU A 178 -11.60 -22.25 -9.82
C GLU A 178 -10.89 -20.91 -9.62
N SER A 179 -10.26 -20.72 -8.47
CA SER A 179 -9.33 -19.64 -8.29
C SER A 179 -8.22 -19.83 -9.32
N SER A 180 -8.13 -18.95 -10.30
CA SER A 180 -6.94 -18.90 -11.13
C SER A 180 -5.81 -18.43 -10.23
N ASP A 181 -4.95 -19.33 -9.83
CA ASP A 181 -3.61 -19.01 -9.33
C ASP A 181 -2.83 -18.41 -10.50
N ASP A 182 -3.10 -17.15 -10.80
CA ASP A 182 -2.23 -16.37 -11.67
C ASP A 182 -0.93 -16.14 -10.90
N LYS A 183 -0.06 -17.14 -11.01
CA LYS A 183 1.31 -17.00 -10.51
C LYS A 183 1.93 -15.81 -11.22
N ILE A 184 2.19 -14.75 -10.46
CA ILE A 184 2.91 -13.60 -10.97
C ILE A 184 4.30 -14.08 -11.39
N PRO A 185 4.71 -13.90 -12.66
CA PRO A 185 6.03 -14.30 -13.09
C PRO A 185 7.11 -13.62 -12.24
N HIS A 186 8.26 -14.30 -12.04
CA HIS A 186 9.42 -13.72 -11.35
C HIS A 186 10.08 -12.64 -12.22
N GLU A 187 9.35 -11.58 -12.50
CA GLU A 187 9.80 -10.48 -13.33
C GLU A 187 10.10 -9.25 -12.48
N GLN A 188 11.13 -8.52 -12.89
CA GLN A 188 11.39 -7.19 -12.36
C GLN A 188 10.21 -6.27 -12.65
N ASN A 189 9.83 -5.48 -11.67
CA ASN A 189 8.75 -4.51 -11.84
C ASN A 189 9.26 -3.09 -11.59
N PRO A 190 9.81 -2.42 -12.63
CA PRO A 190 10.39 -1.09 -12.48
C PRO A 190 9.37 -0.03 -12.07
N ASN A 191 8.13 -0.17 -12.47
CA ASN A 191 7.08 0.79 -12.09
C ASN A 191 6.73 0.70 -10.62
N GLN A 192 6.65 -0.51 -10.06
CA GLN A 192 6.45 -0.70 -8.62
C GLN A 192 7.68 -0.25 -7.83
N LEU A 193 8.88 -0.42 -8.36
CA LEU A 193 10.10 0.08 -7.74
C LEU A 193 10.10 1.61 -7.62
N ILE A 194 9.76 2.31 -8.71
CA ILE A 194 9.65 3.78 -8.67
C ILE A 194 8.59 4.21 -7.65
N THR A 195 7.46 3.52 -7.62
CA THR A 195 6.41 3.77 -6.62
C THR A 195 6.91 3.56 -5.20
N LEU A 196 7.71 2.51 -4.96
CA LEU A 196 8.34 2.25 -3.66
C LEU A 196 9.21 3.43 -3.22
N TYR A 197 10.04 3.97 -4.10
CA TYR A 197 10.86 5.14 -3.82
C TYR A 197 10.02 6.37 -3.53
N GLU A 198 9.01 6.62 -4.33
CA GLU A 198 8.14 7.80 -4.21
C GLU A 198 7.35 7.79 -2.90
N VAL A 199 6.72 6.67 -2.58
CA VAL A 199 5.92 6.56 -1.35
C VAL A 199 6.82 6.59 -0.11
N THR A 200 8.00 5.96 -0.16
CA THR A 200 9.00 6.05 0.91
C THR A 200 9.35 7.51 1.22
N ASN A 201 9.70 8.29 0.20
CA ASN A 201 10.06 9.69 0.39
C ASN A 201 8.85 10.54 0.81
N LYS A 202 7.64 10.22 0.37
CA LYS A 202 6.44 10.92 0.81
C LYS A 202 6.15 10.69 2.30
N MET A 203 6.31 9.46 2.78
CA MET A 203 6.18 9.15 4.20
C MET A 203 7.22 9.88 5.05
N ARG A 204 8.47 9.92 4.58
CA ARG A 204 9.54 10.64 5.24
C ARG A 204 9.28 12.15 5.28
N GLU A 205 8.86 12.74 4.16
CA GLU A 205 8.49 14.16 4.07
C GLU A 205 7.39 14.53 5.07
N MET A 206 6.35 13.71 5.18
CA MET A 206 5.25 13.93 6.13
C MET A 206 5.71 13.90 7.59
N LYS A 207 6.84 13.28 7.87
CA LYS A 207 7.45 13.21 9.21
C LYS A 207 8.66 14.15 9.35
N ASN A 208 8.79 15.12 8.45
CA ASN A 208 9.85 16.12 8.43
C ASN A 208 11.26 15.53 8.33
N LEU A 209 11.39 14.41 7.62
CA LEU A 209 12.66 13.75 7.34
C LEU A 209 13.12 14.09 5.92
N LYS A 210 14.44 14.16 5.72
CA LYS A 210 15.00 14.39 4.38
C LYS A 210 14.64 13.26 3.42
N SER A 211 14.44 13.60 2.15
CA SER A 211 14.28 12.63 1.09
C SER A 211 15.58 11.83 0.90
N LEU A 212 15.45 10.54 0.62
CA LEU A 212 16.56 9.68 0.28
C LEU A 212 16.84 9.77 -1.21
N LYS A 213 18.13 9.89 -1.56
CA LYS A 213 18.56 9.88 -2.96
C LYS A 213 18.72 8.43 -3.43
N VAL A 214 18.15 8.12 -4.60
CA VAL A 214 18.31 6.80 -5.19
C VAL A 214 19.73 6.62 -5.71
N ASN A 215 20.37 5.52 -5.32
CA ASN A 215 21.69 5.12 -5.79
C ASN A 215 21.58 3.76 -6.50
N ASN A 216 21.91 3.74 -7.79
CA ASN A 216 21.78 2.55 -8.63
C ASN A 216 22.75 1.43 -8.24
N ASP A 217 23.89 1.72 -7.65
CA ASP A 217 24.81 0.69 -7.17
C ASP A 217 24.24 -0.05 -5.97
N ILE A 218 23.52 0.66 -5.10
CA ILE A 218 22.78 0.07 -3.98
C ILE A 218 21.61 -0.76 -4.54
N ALA A 219 20.89 -0.26 -5.52
CA ALA A 219 19.78 -0.98 -6.15
C ALA A 219 20.22 -2.30 -6.80
N ARG A 220 21.42 -2.37 -7.36
CA ARG A 220 21.97 -3.62 -7.91
C ARG A 220 22.14 -4.69 -6.84
N ILE A 221 22.57 -4.32 -5.66
CA ILE A 221 22.70 -5.26 -4.53
C ILE A 221 21.32 -5.83 -4.17
N ALA A 222 20.30 -4.96 -4.08
CA ALA A 222 18.93 -5.39 -3.84
C ALA A 222 18.43 -6.34 -4.93
N ALA A 223 18.69 -6.03 -6.19
CA ALA A 223 18.27 -6.84 -7.34
C ALA A 223 18.90 -8.23 -7.31
N ILE A 224 20.21 -8.32 -7.05
CA ILE A 224 20.93 -9.60 -6.97
C ILE A 224 20.36 -10.46 -5.85
N ASN A 225 20.16 -9.88 -4.66
CA ASN A 225 19.64 -10.60 -3.51
C ASN A 225 18.21 -11.10 -3.74
N LEU A 226 17.35 -10.29 -4.32
CA LEU A 226 15.99 -10.70 -4.65
C LEU A 226 15.94 -11.76 -5.74
N TYR A 227 16.79 -11.65 -6.77
CA TYR A 227 16.89 -12.66 -7.81
C TYR A 227 17.26 -14.02 -7.22
N GLU A 228 18.24 -14.07 -6.33
CA GLU A 228 18.62 -15.31 -5.65
C GLU A 228 17.49 -15.84 -4.77
N ALA A 229 16.79 -14.97 -4.03
CA ALA A 229 15.69 -15.35 -3.17
C ALA A 229 14.50 -15.91 -3.96
N THR A 230 14.19 -15.35 -5.14
CA THR A 230 13.09 -15.82 -5.99
C THR A 230 13.44 -17.09 -6.75
N ASP A 231 14.69 -17.27 -7.15
CA ASP A 231 15.15 -18.42 -7.92
C ASP A 231 15.47 -19.65 -7.04
N LYS A 232 16.15 -19.43 -5.92
CA LYS A 232 16.66 -20.51 -5.04
C LYS A 232 15.90 -20.67 -3.72
N GLY A 233 14.92 -19.81 -3.46
CA GLY A 233 14.19 -19.73 -2.20
C GLY A 233 14.74 -18.66 -1.27
N SER A 234 13.87 -18.10 -0.41
CA SER A 234 14.22 -17.01 0.51
C SER A 234 15.31 -17.38 1.52
N ASP A 235 15.46 -18.67 1.84
CA ASP A 235 16.46 -19.18 2.77
C ASP A 235 17.88 -19.18 2.18
N SER A 236 18.03 -19.02 0.86
CA SER A 236 19.33 -19.02 0.18
C SER A 236 20.07 -17.69 0.30
N VAL A 237 19.39 -16.62 0.73
CA VAL A 237 19.94 -15.29 0.84
C VAL A 237 20.03 -14.87 2.30
N GLU A 238 21.20 -14.38 2.68
CA GLU A 238 21.45 -13.84 4.01
C GLU A 238 21.18 -12.33 4.02
N PHE A 239 20.04 -11.94 4.61
CA PHE A 239 19.65 -10.54 4.73
C PHE A 239 20.15 -9.92 6.05
N THR A 240 21.38 -10.22 6.43
CA THR A 240 22.01 -9.67 7.63
C THR A 240 22.75 -8.36 7.34
N GLU A 241 22.98 -7.56 8.37
CA GLU A 241 23.75 -6.33 8.25
C GLU A 241 25.20 -6.60 7.78
N ASN A 242 25.83 -7.67 8.28
CA ASN A 242 27.18 -8.05 7.87
C ASN A 242 27.27 -8.44 6.39
N ALA A 243 26.30 -9.22 5.89
CA ALA A 243 26.25 -9.57 4.49
C ALA A 243 26.05 -8.33 3.61
N LEU A 244 25.18 -7.41 4.03
CA LEU A 244 24.93 -6.16 3.32
C LEU A 244 26.17 -5.28 3.25
N THR A 245 26.86 -5.06 4.36
CA THR A 245 28.06 -4.21 4.39
C THR A 245 29.20 -4.82 3.56
N GLN A 246 29.34 -6.14 3.57
CA GLN A 246 30.29 -6.84 2.70
C GLN A 246 29.97 -6.59 1.22
N GLN A 247 28.72 -6.65 0.83
CA GLN A 247 28.29 -6.39 -0.57
C GLN A 247 28.53 -4.92 -0.96
N LEU A 248 28.32 -3.97 -0.05
CA LEU A 248 28.64 -2.55 -0.27
C LEU A 248 30.14 -2.34 -0.47
N ASP A 249 30.97 -2.97 0.36
CA ASP A 249 32.43 -2.93 0.25
C ASP A 249 32.91 -3.48 -1.09
N GLU A 250 32.40 -4.62 -1.51
CA GLU A 250 32.75 -5.27 -2.80
C GLU A 250 32.40 -4.39 -4.00
N ARG A 251 31.40 -3.55 -3.89
CA ARG A 251 30.96 -2.61 -4.94
C ARG A 251 31.53 -1.20 -4.79
N HIS A 252 32.41 -1.00 -3.83
CA HIS A 252 33.04 0.30 -3.55
C HIS A 252 32.02 1.40 -3.23
N VAL A 253 30.90 1.04 -2.60
CA VAL A 253 29.92 2.00 -2.08
C VAL A 253 30.34 2.40 -0.68
N SER A 254 30.68 3.67 -0.49
CA SER A 254 31.04 4.18 0.85
C SER A 254 29.81 4.34 1.73
N TYR A 255 29.95 4.02 3.01
CA TYR A 255 28.86 4.11 4.00
C TYR A 255 29.43 4.27 5.40
N LYS A 256 28.67 4.92 6.28
CA LYS A 256 28.89 4.89 7.73
C LYS A 256 28.06 3.77 8.37
N SER A 257 26.83 3.60 7.90
CA SER A 257 25.97 2.50 8.30
C SER A 257 25.01 2.17 7.16
N ALA A 258 24.45 0.96 7.20
CA ALA A 258 23.49 0.49 6.23
C ALA A 258 22.51 -0.49 6.88
N SER A 259 21.30 -0.53 6.35
CA SER A 259 20.28 -1.50 6.72
C SER A 259 19.35 -1.76 5.55
N GLN A 260 18.49 -2.76 5.68
CA GLN A 260 17.53 -3.06 4.63
C GLN A 260 16.19 -3.55 5.20
N ASN A 261 15.13 -3.23 4.48
CA ASN A 261 13.81 -3.80 4.67
C ASN A 261 13.51 -4.75 3.52
N VAL A 262 13.03 -5.92 3.83
CA VAL A 262 12.60 -6.93 2.87
C VAL A 262 11.14 -7.26 3.15
N GLY A 263 10.35 -7.37 2.10
CA GLY A 263 8.95 -7.77 2.18
C GLY A 263 8.66 -8.89 1.19
N TYR A 264 7.73 -9.73 1.55
CA TYR A 264 7.31 -10.87 0.75
C TYR A 264 5.81 -11.05 0.86
N ASP A 265 5.19 -11.48 -0.23
CA ASP A 265 3.74 -11.77 -0.28
C ASP A 265 2.86 -10.53 -0.08
N PHE A 266 3.30 -9.39 -0.63
CA PHE A 266 2.50 -8.16 -0.71
C PHE A 266 2.08 -7.91 -2.15
N ASP A 267 0.81 -7.60 -2.35
CA ASP A 267 0.26 -7.37 -3.69
C ASP A 267 0.63 -6.01 -4.27
N ASP A 268 0.88 -5.03 -3.42
CA ASP A 268 1.19 -3.66 -3.86
C ASP A 268 2.06 -2.90 -2.87
N VAL A 269 2.59 -1.77 -3.33
CA VAL A 269 3.47 -0.88 -2.54
C VAL A 269 2.73 -0.23 -1.37
N PRO A 270 1.49 0.28 -1.50
CA PRO A 270 0.80 0.84 -0.36
C PRO A 270 0.68 -0.13 0.83
N THR A 271 0.26 -1.36 0.59
CA THR A 271 0.14 -2.38 1.64
C THR A 271 1.49 -2.68 2.28
N LEU A 272 2.53 -2.81 1.46
CA LEU A 272 3.91 -3.05 1.93
C LEU A 272 4.40 -1.91 2.83
N ILE A 273 4.35 -0.68 2.36
CA ILE A 273 4.88 0.49 3.08
C ILE A 273 4.18 0.68 4.42
N HIS A 274 2.87 0.59 4.44
CA HIS A 274 2.11 0.78 5.67
C HIS A 274 2.31 -0.38 6.65
N SER A 275 2.56 -1.59 6.17
CA SER A 275 3.02 -2.71 6.99
C SER A 275 4.38 -2.42 7.63
N TRP A 276 5.33 -1.89 6.85
CA TRP A 276 6.65 -1.53 7.37
C TRP A 276 6.58 -0.41 8.42
N ILE A 277 5.75 0.61 8.21
CA ILE A 277 5.55 1.69 9.19
C ILE A 277 5.04 1.15 10.52
N ASN A 278 4.24 0.09 10.50
CA ASN A 278 3.63 -0.51 11.67
C ASN A 278 4.40 -1.71 12.24
N SER A 279 5.62 -1.94 11.78
CA SER A 279 6.55 -2.95 12.30
C SER A 279 7.79 -2.25 12.83
N ASP A 280 8.10 -2.41 14.11
CA ASP A 280 9.14 -1.63 14.80
C ASP A 280 10.49 -1.62 14.10
N ILE A 281 10.97 -2.79 13.67
CA ILE A 281 12.27 -2.91 12.98
C ILE A 281 12.24 -2.21 11.63
N HIS A 282 11.22 -2.49 10.81
CA HIS A 282 11.10 -1.89 9.47
C HIS A 282 10.85 -0.38 9.55
N ARG A 283 10.03 0.05 10.51
CA ARG A 283 9.76 1.47 10.77
C ARG A 283 11.04 2.22 11.13
N SER A 284 11.83 1.68 12.04
CA SER A 284 13.07 2.34 12.51
C SER A 284 14.04 2.60 11.38
N ARG A 285 14.08 1.75 10.37
CA ARG A 285 14.91 1.91 9.18
C ARG A 285 14.32 2.89 8.18
N LEU A 286 13.05 2.70 7.84
CA LEU A 286 12.33 3.51 6.85
C LEU A 286 12.29 4.99 7.25
N LEU A 287 12.12 5.28 8.54
CA LEU A 287 11.95 6.62 9.11
C LEU A 287 13.17 7.13 9.87
N SER A 288 14.32 6.52 9.70
CA SER A 288 15.56 6.99 10.34
C SER A 288 16.05 8.30 9.72
N ASN A 289 16.48 9.24 10.57
CA ASN A 289 17.06 10.50 10.12
C ASN A 289 18.52 10.41 9.68
N LYS A 290 19.19 9.27 9.94
CA LYS A 290 20.62 9.11 9.61
C LYS A 290 20.88 8.74 8.14
N TYR A 291 19.93 8.15 7.44
CA TYR A 291 20.14 7.70 6.07
C TYR A 291 20.03 8.83 5.05
N ASP A 292 20.83 8.72 3.99
CA ASP A 292 20.96 9.71 2.91
C ASP A 292 20.53 9.13 1.56
N GLU A 293 20.78 7.84 1.35
CA GLU A 293 20.57 7.17 0.08
C GLU A 293 19.79 5.88 0.25
N MET A 294 19.14 5.47 -0.83
CA MET A 294 18.44 4.19 -0.91
C MET A 294 18.62 3.56 -2.28
N GLY A 295 18.46 2.26 -2.31
CA GLY A 295 18.35 1.49 -3.53
C GLY A 295 17.54 0.24 -3.27
N GLY A 296 16.67 -0.10 -4.17
CA GLY A 296 15.76 -1.22 -3.98
C GLY A 296 15.49 -2.00 -5.25
N GLU A 297 14.64 -3.01 -5.11
CA GLU A 297 14.14 -3.83 -6.20
C GLU A 297 12.77 -4.40 -5.86
N VAL A 298 11.98 -4.61 -6.88
CA VAL A 298 10.70 -5.31 -6.80
C VAL A 298 10.67 -6.40 -7.86
N MET A 299 10.47 -7.65 -7.42
CA MET A 299 10.33 -8.83 -8.28
C MET A 299 9.09 -9.60 -7.84
N SER A 300 8.09 -9.68 -8.69
CA SER A 300 6.79 -10.28 -8.34
C SER A 300 6.23 -9.65 -7.07
N ASP A 301 6.06 -10.45 -6.02
CA ASP A 301 5.61 -10.04 -4.68
C ASP A 301 6.75 -9.91 -3.66
N TYR A 302 8.01 -9.90 -4.14
CA TYR A 302 9.21 -9.67 -3.33
C TYR A 302 9.67 -8.22 -3.46
N TYR A 303 10.02 -7.63 -2.31
CA TYR A 303 10.44 -6.24 -2.21
C TYR A 303 11.71 -6.13 -1.36
N SER A 304 12.66 -5.35 -1.81
CA SER A 304 13.85 -5.01 -1.02
C SER A 304 14.13 -3.52 -1.12
N LEU A 305 14.43 -2.89 0.00
CA LEU A 305 14.84 -1.51 0.05
C LEU A 305 16.02 -1.39 1.03
N ILE A 306 17.17 -0.98 0.48
CA ILE A 306 18.41 -0.79 1.23
C ILE A 306 18.59 0.70 1.52
N PHE A 307 18.95 1.01 2.77
CA PHE A 307 19.20 2.36 3.26
C PHE A 307 20.68 2.51 3.60
N VAL A 308 21.28 3.62 3.22
CA VAL A 308 22.71 3.89 3.44
C VAL A 308 22.90 5.29 4.04
N GLU A 309 23.66 5.34 5.11
CA GLU A 309 24.21 6.57 5.68
C GLU A 309 25.59 6.84 5.06
N LYS A 310 25.75 8.03 4.49
CA LYS A 310 27.04 8.45 3.88
C LYS A 310 27.99 9.09 4.87
#